data_4d961daefed5ee35d3deaf1c07290d01
#
_entry.id   4d961daefed5ee35d3deaf1c07290d01
#
_cell.length_a   1.000
_cell.length_b   1.000
_cell.length_c   1.000
_cell.angle_alpha   90.00
_cell.angle_beta   90.00
_cell.angle_gamma   90.00
#
_symmetry.space_group_name_H-M   'P 1'
#
loop_
_entity.id
_entity.type
_entity.pdbx_description
1 polymer ?
#
loop_
_entity_poly.entity_id
_entity_poly.type
_entity_poly.pdbx_seq_one_letter_code
_entity_poly.pdbx_strand_id
1 'polypeptide(L)'
;MAYNSLEACLLDLEAHGRLIRIKEEVDPYLEMATIHHRVYEVGGPALLFENVKGSRFRAASNIFGTLDRSRFIFRDTLQQVQQLIDLKNDPMKAVKQPFAYMGTALAAIKALPLRNPIRKPVLFEEIRISDIPQIHHWPMDGGAFVTLPQVYSEDIDQPGIMKSNLGMYRIQLSGNDYVQDKEIGLHYQLHRGIGVHQTKANKKGQPLKVSVFAGGPPAHTVAAVMPLPEELSEMTFAGILGNRRFRYVYRNGFAVSTDADFVITGEVMPGVNKPEGPFGDHLGYYSLTHDFPLMKVHKVYAKKNAIWPFTVVGRPPQEDTSFGQLIHEMTGTAIPKEIPGVKEVHAVDAAGVHPLLLAIGSERYTPYAPTKQPAELLTIANHILGTGQLS
;
A
#
# COMPACT_ATOMS: atom_id res chain seq x y z
N MET A 1 -9.69 13.74 -12.99
CA MET A 1 -8.48 14.63 -12.87
C MET A 1 -7.32 13.77 -12.32
N ALA A 2 -6.14 13.83 -12.90
CA ALA A 2 -5.01 13.06 -12.38
C ALA A 2 -4.33 13.89 -11.28
N TYR A 3 -4.35 13.43 -10.05
CA TYR A 3 -3.64 14.10 -8.96
C TYR A 3 -2.13 13.93 -9.13
N ASN A 4 -1.40 15.00 -8.95
CA ASN A 4 0.06 15.00 -9.04
C ASN A 4 0.75 14.98 -7.67
N SER A 5 -0.01 15.07 -6.59
CA SER A 5 0.45 15.08 -5.21
C SER A 5 -0.68 14.73 -4.26
N LEU A 6 -0.36 14.41 -3.01
CA LEU A 6 -1.33 14.26 -1.92
C LEU A 6 -2.08 15.58 -1.68
N GLU A 7 -1.36 16.71 -1.67
CA GLU A 7 -1.97 18.02 -1.46
C GLU A 7 -3.05 18.35 -2.51
N ALA A 8 -2.80 18.03 -3.79
CA ALA A 8 -3.81 18.23 -4.84
C ALA A 8 -5.08 17.41 -4.61
N CYS A 9 -4.95 16.19 -4.10
CA CYS A 9 -6.10 15.36 -3.70
C CYS A 9 -6.86 15.98 -2.52
N LEU A 10 -6.13 16.37 -1.47
CA LEU A 10 -6.75 16.95 -0.28
C LEU A 10 -7.51 18.26 -0.60
N LEU A 11 -6.94 19.11 -1.47
CA LEU A 11 -7.63 20.33 -1.94
C LEU A 11 -8.89 20.04 -2.74
N ASP A 12 -8.90 18.99 -3.56
CA ASP A 12 -10.09 18.57 -4.29
C ASP A 12 -11.15 17.98 -3.34
N LEU A 13 -10.75 17.20 -2.35
CA LEU A 13 -11.65 16.71 -1.29
C LEU A 13 -12.27 17.87 -0.50
N GLU A 14 -11.47 18.87 -0.14
CA GLU A 14 -11.94 20.07 0.56
C GLU A 14 -12.94 20.86 -0.26
N ALA A 15 -12.64 21.11 -1.54
CA ALA A 15 -13.54 21.82 -2.46
C ALA A 15 -14.91 21.16 -2.62
N HIS A 16 -15.01 19.84 -2.33
CA HIS A 16 -16.25 19.08 -2.41
C HIS A 16 -16.82 18.72 -1.02
N GLY A 17 -16.37 19.39 0.05
CA GLY A 17 -16.89 19.17 1.40
C GLY A 17 -16.54 17.82 2.00
N ARG A 18 -15.47 17.16 1.51
CA ARG A 18 -15.03 15.82 1.91
C ARG A 18 -13.78 15.83 2.79
N LEU A 19 -13.34 17.02 3.24
CA LEU A 19 -12.17 17.20 4.10
C LEU A 19 -12.45 18.30 5.13
N ILE A 20 -11.93 18.09 6.34
CA ILE A 20 -11.88 19.10 7.41
C ILE A 20 -10.43 19.40 7.74
N ARG A 21 -10.10 20.69 7.92
CA ARG A 21 -8.82 21.17 8.46
C ARG A 21 -8.91 21.35 9.94
N ILE A 22 -7.95 20.80 10.66
CA ILE A 22 -7.75 21.00 12.09
C ILE A 22 -6.56 21.94 12.23
N LYS A 23 -6.83 23.17 12.70
CA LYS A 23 -5.83 24.24 12.81
C LYS A 23 -5.17 24.28 14.17
N GLU A 24 -5.87 23.78 15.18
CA GLU A 24 -5.39 23.63 16.55
C GLU A 24 -4.15 22.73 16.57
N GLU A 25 -3.27 22.97 17.54
CA GLU A 25 -2.17 22.05 17.78
C GLU A 25 -2.70 20.72 18.31
N VAL A 26 -2.29 19.61 17.67
CA VAL A 26 -2.70 18.25 18.05
C VAL A 26 -1.48 17.43 18.39
N ASP A 27 -1.55 16.67 19.49
CA ASP A 27 -0.47 15.79 19.92
C ASP A 27 -0.42 14.52 19.04
N PRO A 28 0.72 14.17 18.42
CA PRO A 28 0.86 12.92 17.68
C PRO A 28 0.81 11.69 18.60
N TYR A 29 1.00 11.85 19.91
CA TYR A 29 0.84 10.77 20.87
C TYR A 29 -0.63 10.57 21.22
N LEU A 30 -1.27 9.57 20.61
CA LEU A 30 -2.65 9.12 20.83
C LEU A 30 -3.76 10.08 20.39
N GLU A 31 -3.58 11.41 20.47
CA GLU A 31 -4.68 12.35 20.21
C GLU A 31 -5.06 12.36 18.73
N MET A 32 -4.08 12.44 17.82
CA MET A 32 -4.33 12.37 16.38
C MET A 32 -5.03 11.05 15.98
N ALA A 33 -4.59 9.94 16.58
CA ALA A 33 -5.19 8.62 16.35
C ALA A 33 -6.63 8.55 16.88
N THR A 34 -6.89 9.11 18.06
CA THR A 34 -8.23 9.17 18.67
C THR A 34 -9.19 10.01 17.82
N ILE A 35 -8.75 11.15 17.31
CA ILE A 35 -9.55 12.01 16.42
C ILE A 35 -9.88 11.24 15.14
N HIS A 36 -8.88 10.61 14.51
CA HIS A 36 -9.09 9.79 13.31
C HIS A 36 -10.14 8.71 13.55
N HIS A 37 -9.98 7.91 14.61
CA HIS A 37 -10.87 6.80 14.92
C HIS A 37 -12.32 7.25 15.09
N ARG A 38 -12.56 8.30 15.87
CA ARG A 38 -13.91 8.86 16.09
C ARG A 38 -14.55 9.38 14.80
N VAL A 39 -13.76 10.04 13.95
CA VAL A 39 -14.25 10.54 12.66
C VAL A 39 -14.56 9.39 11.71
N TYR A 40 -13.71 8.37 11.71
CA TYR A 40 -13.93 7.18 10.88
C TYR A 40 -15.21 6.43 11.30
N GLU A 41 -15.46 6.21 12.59
CA GLU A 41 -16.64 5.49 13.12
C GLU A 41 -17.97 6.07 12.63
N VAL A 42 -18.02 7.36 12.40
CA VAL A 42 -19.22 8.04 11.90
C VAL A 42 -19.22 8.25 10.38
N GLY A 43 -18.29 7.62 9.67
CA GLY A 43 -18.14 7.82 8.22
C GLY A 43 -17.78 9.26 7.84
N GLY A 44 -17.07 9.96 8.72
CA GLY A 44 -16.74 11.36 8.57
C GLY A 44 -15.70 11.66 7.46
N PRO A 45 -15.39 12.95 7.24
CA PRO A 45 -14.51 13.40 6.16
C PRO A 45 -13.04 13.00 6.37
N ALA A 46 -12.21 13.21 5.34
CA ALA A 46 -10.77 13.21 5.47
C ALA A 46 -10.32 14.34 6.42
N LEU A 47 -9.19 14.15 7.09
CA LEU A 47 -8.64 15.08 8.07
C LEU A 47 -7.29 15.62 7.59
N LEU A 48 -7.10 16.94 7.70
CA LEU A 48 -5.81 17.60 7.52
C LEU A 48 -5.44 18.33 8.80
N PHE A 49 -4.43 17.82 9.51
CA PHE A 49 -3.85 18.43 10.69
C PHE A 49 -2.80 19.44 10.25
N GLU A 50 -3.06 20.72 10.46
CA GLU A 50 -2.16 21.81 10.03
C GLU A 50 -1.05 22.06 11.02
N ASN A 51 -1.27 21.75 12.32
CA ASN A 51 -0.33 21.99 13.40
C ASN A 51 -0.15 20.71 14.24
N VAL A 52 0.93 19.99 13.95
CA VAL A 52 1.30 18.77 14.68
C VAL A 52 2.36 19.11 15.72
N LYS A 53 2.06 18.88 16.99
CA LYS A 53 2.98 19.14 18.10
C LYS A 53 4.33 18.44 17.87
N GLY A 54 5.40 19.19 17.98
CA GLY A 54 6.76 18.69 17.83
C GLY A 54 7.21 18.41 16.39
N SER A 55 6.39 18.68 15.38
CA SER A 55 6.77 18.58 13.96
C SER A 55 6.36 19.81 13.19
N ARG A 56 7.18 20.22 12.22
CA ARG A 56 6.84 21.30 11.29
C ARG A 56 5.98 20.83 10.11
N PHE A 57 5.77 19.55 9.99
CA PHE A 57 5.03 18.96 8.88
C PHE A 57 3.57 18.75 9.26
N ARG A 58 2.70 19.07 8.31
CA ARG A 58 1.28 18.74 8.39
C ARG A 58 1.08 17.22 8.28
N ALA A 59 -0.05 16.73 8.76
CA ALA A 59 -0.42 15.33 8.58
C ALA A 59 -1.84 15.20 8.04
N ALA A 60 -2.14 14.11 7.35
CA ALA A 60 -3.47 13.83 6.83
C ALA A 60 -3.88 12.38 7.10
N SER A 61 -5.14 12.18 7.44
CA SER A 61 -5.69 10.85 7.70
C SER A 61 -7.12 10.71 7.21
N ASN A 62 -7.64 9.49 7.33
CA ASN A 62 -8.98 9.14 6.87
C ASN A 62 -9.21 9.51 5.39
N ILE A 63 -8.15 9.44 4.58
CA ILE A 63 -8.17 9.85 3.16
C ILE A 63 -9.07 8.90 2.38
N PHE A 64 -8.97 7.61 2.65
CA PHE A 64 -9.70 6.53 2.00
C PHE A 64 -10.81 5.95 2.90
N GLY A 65 -11.18 6.61 3.98
CA GLY A 65 -12.01 6.09 5.06
C GLY A 65 -13.47 5.80 4.71
N THR A 66 -13.94 6.09 3.49
CA THR A 66 -15.21 5.60 2.96
C THR A 66 -15.07 5.16 1.51
N LEU A 67 -15.82 4.15 1.11
CA LEU A 67 -15.81 3.68 -0.29
C LEU A 67 -16.25 4.79 -1.26
N ASP A 68 -17.25 5.61 -0.88
CA ASP A 68 -17.69 6.74 -1.70
C ASP A 68 -16.58 7.77 -1.91
N ARG A 69 -15.79 8.08 -0.88
CA ARG A 69 -14.65 8.99 -1.01
C ARG A 69 -13.53 8.37 -1.84
N SER A 70 -13.26 7.07 -1.68
CA SER A 70 -12.28 6.35 -2.49
C SER A 70 -12.69 6.32 -3.97
N ARG A 71 -13.96 6.07 -4.27
CA ARG A 71 -14.52 6.20 -5.64
C ARG A 71 -14.40 7.63 -6.17
N PHE A 72 -14.66 8.63 -5.34
CA PHE A 72 -14.51 10.03 -5.71
C PHE A 72 -13.07 10.38 -6.08
N ILE A 73 -12.08 9.91 -5.31
CA ILE A 73 -10.65 10.11 -5.60
C ILE A 73 -10.29 9.55 -6.98
N PHE A 74 -10.81 8.39 -7.33
CA PHE A 74 -10.49 7.69 -8.59
C PHE A 74 -11.60 7.77 -9.65
N ARG A 75 -12.57 8.71 -9.51
CA ARG A 75 -13.78 8.82 -10.35
C ARG A 75 -13.51 8.84 -11.86
N ASP A 76 -12.37 9.40 -12.27
CA ASP A 76 -12.01 9.51 -13.69
C ASP A 76 -11.22 8.30 -14.22
N THR A 77 -10.81 7.37 -13.35
CA THR A 77 -9.87 6.30 -13.73
C THR A 77 -10.36 4.88 -13.41
N LEU A 78 -11.30 4.71 -12.48
CA LEU A 78 -11.81 3.38 -12.11
C LEU A 78 -12.34 2.59 -13.31
N GLN A 79 -13.08 3.24 -14.19
CA GLN A 79 -13.60 2.58 -15.39
C GLN A 79 -12.48 2.11 -16.32
N GLN A 80 -11.40 2.89 -16.46
CA GLN A 80 -10.24 2.50 -17.28
C GLN A 80 -9.48 1.33 -16.66
N VAL A 81 -9.36 1.29 -15.33
CA VAL A 81 -8.76 0.16 -14.60
C VAL A 81 -9.57 -1.11 -14.84
N GLN A 82 -10.89 -1.05 -14.69
CA GLN A 82 -11.78 -2.18 -14.96
C GLN A 82 -11.67 -2.67 -16.41
N GLN A 83 -11.64 -1.77 -17.39
CA GLN A 83 -11.45 -2.11 -18.80
C GLN A 83 -10.10 -2.81 -19.06
N LEU A 84 -9.02 -2.39 -18.40
CA LEU A 84 -7.70 -3.02 -18.53
C LEU A 84 -7.68 -4.42 -17.92
N ILE A 85 -8.31 -4.62 -16.77
CA ILE A 85 -8.47 -5.93 -16.13
C ILE A 85 -9.30 -6.84 -17.03
N ASP A 86 -10.40 -6.33 -17.58
CA ASP A 86 -11.24 -7.05 -18.55
C ASP A 86 -10.48 -7.44 -19.81
N LEU A 87 -9.63 -6.56 -20.32
CA LEU A 87 -8.82 -6.80 -21.52
C LEU A 87 -7.74 -7.88 -21.29
N LYS A 88 -7.10 -7.87 -20.10
CA LYS A 88 -6.19 -8.94 -19.69
C LYS A 88 -6.90 -10.29 -19.67
N ASN A 89 -8.14 -10.31 -19.17
CA ASN A 89 -8.94 -11.52 -19.02
C ASN A 89 -9.54 -12.02 -20.34
N ASP A 90 -9.82 -11.13 -21.31
CA ASP A 90 -10.37 -11.44 -22.62
C ASP A 90 -9.85 -10.45 -23.68
N PRO A 91 -8.66 -10.69 -24.27
CA PRO A 91 -8.09 -9.83 -25.30
C PRO A 91 -8.98 -9.65 -26.54
N MET A 92 -9.89 -10.60 -26.81
CA MET A 92 -10.82 -10.54 -27.97
C MET A 92 -11.84 -9.40 -27.81
N LYS A 93 -12.08 -8.89 -26.61
CA LYS A 93 -12.94 -7.71 -26.40
C LYS A 93 -12.42 -6.48 -27.13
N ALA A 94 -11.10 -6.27 -27.17
CA ALA A 94 -10.51 -5.16 -27.92
C ALA A 94 -10.72 -5.28 -29.43
N VAL A 95 -10.67 -6.50 -29.95
CA VAL A 95 -10.93 -6.77 -31.40
C VAL A 95 -12.40 -6.53 -31.72
N LYS A 96 -13.32 -6.94 -30.84
CA LYS A 96 -14.76 -6.78 -31.04
C LYS A 96 -15.25 -5.33 -30.84
N GLN A 97 -14.57 -4.54 -30.00
CA GLN A 97 -14.98 -3.18 -29.66
C GLN A 97 -13.77 -2.20 -29.68
N PRO A 98 -13.09 -2.00 -30.82
CA PRO A 98 -11.82 -1.26 -30.88
C PRO A 98 -11.93 0.19 -30.40
N PHE A 99 -13.04 0.85 -30.66
CA PHE A 99 -13.25 2.25 -30.24
C PHE A 99 -13.41 2.39 -28.72
N ALA A 100 -13.99 1.40 -28.02
CA ALA A 100 -14.14 1.42 -26.58
C ALA A 100 -12.79 1.30 -25.85
N TYR A 101 -11.79 0.65 -26.48
CA TYR A 101 -10.46 0.39 -25.91
C TYR A 101 -9.36 1.31 -26.45
N MET A 102 -9.67 2.24 -27.36
CA MET A 102 -8.67 3.15 -27.91
C MET A 102 -8.05 4.08 -26.83
N GLY A 103 -8.85 4.55 -25.88
CA GLY A 103 -8.38 5.29 -24.70
C GLY A 103 -7.48 4.44 -23.78
N THR A 104 -7.74 3.15 -23.72
CA THR A 104 -6.99 2.17 -22.90
C THR A 104 -5.55 1.99 -23.42
N ALA A 105 -5.33 2.03 -24.74
CA ALA A 105 -3.98 1.98 -25.32
C ALA A 105 -3.13 3.21 -24.95
N LEU A 106 -3.73 4.39 -24.94
CA LEU A 106 -3.06 5.62 -24.47
C LEU A 106 -2.79 5.59 -22.96
N ALA A 107 -3.69 5.01 -22.17
CA ALA A 107 -3.48 4.81 -20.75
C ALA A 107 -2.31 3.84 -20.47
N ALA A 108 -2.14 2.79 -21.27
CA ALA A 108 -1.02 1.86 -21.17
C ALA A 108 0.35 2.55 -21.33
N ILE A 109 0.47 3.53 -22.23
CA ILE A 109 1.69 4.31 -22.41
C ILE A 109 1.98 5.17 -21.15
N LYS A 110 0.94 5.73 -20.54
CA LYS A 110 1.03 6.52 -19.29
C LYS A 110 1.25 5.63 -18.06
N ALA A 111 1.03 4.34 -18.18
CA ALA A 111 1.26 3.38 -17.10
C ALA A 111 2.75 3.18 -16.80
N LEU A 112 3.61 3.23 -17.82
CA LEU A 112 5.02 2.91 -17.64
C LEU A 112 5.73 3.93 -16.75
N PRO A 113 6.54 3.48 -15.77
CA PRO A 113 7.33 4.35 -14.93
C PRO A 113 8.27 5.25 -15.75
N LEU A 114 8.50 6.46 -15.28
CA LEU A 114 9.37 7.44 -15.95
C LEU A 114 10.53 7.86 -15.06
N ARG A 115 11.73 7.56 -15.49
CA ARG A 115 12.94 8.12 -14.88
C ARG A 115 13.05 9.60 -15.25
N ASN A 116 12.98 10.47 -14.25
CA ASN A 116 12.99 11.91 -14.45
C ASN A 116 14.06 12.60 -13.60
N PRO A 117 15.30 12.74 -14.09
CA PRO A 117 16.39 13.31 -13.32
C PRO A 117 16.26 14.84 -13.09
N ILE A 118 15.41 15.53 -13.84
CA ILE A 118 15.22 16.98 -13.74
C ILE A 118 14.27 17.35 -12.62
N ARG A 119 13.18 16.56 -12.45
CA ARG A 119 12.18 16.82 -11.43
C ARG A 119 12.60 16.20 -10.09
N LYS A 120 12.80 17.04 -9.07
CA LYS A 120 13.28 16.61 -7.75
C LYS A 120 12.49 17.17 -6.55
N PRO A 121 11.13 17.21 -6.57
CA PRO A 121 10.39 17.91 -5.51
C PRO A 121 10.58 17.28 -4.13
N VAL A 122 10.70 15.94 -4.01
CA VAL A 122 10.96 15.27 -2.72
C VAL A 122 12.40 15.47 -2.24
N LEU A 123 13.35 15.73 -3.15
CA LEU A 123 14.75 15.98 -2.80
C LEU A 123 14.98 17.45 -2.43
N PHE A 124 13.93 18.18 -2.06
CA PHE A 124 14.02 19.59 -1.72
C PHE A 124 14.81 19.80 -0.43
N GLU A 125 14.53 19.00 0.59
CA GLU A 125 15.20 19.06 1.88
C GLU A 125 15.67 17.67 2.32
N GLU A 126 16.83 17.61 2.96
CA GLU A 126 17.27 16.48 3.75
C GLU A 126 16.87 16.74 5.21
N ILE A 127 16.19 15.77 5.83
CA ILE A 127 15.64 15.85 7.19
C ILE A 127 16.08 14.62 8.01
N ARG A 128 15.68 14.53 9.28
CA ARG A 128 15.88 13.37 10.15
C ARG A 128 14.57 12.61 10.31
N ILE A 129 14.64 11.35 10.77
CA ILE A 129 13.45 10.58 11.17
C ILE A 129 12.69 11.30 12.28
N SER A 130 13.39 11.90 13.23
CA SER A 130 12.79 12.64 14.35
C SER A 130 12.06 13.93 13.94
N ASP A 131 12.29 14.45 12.73
CA ASP A 131 11.57 15.62 12.21
C ASP A 131 10.18 15.24 11.65
N ILE A 132 9.95 13.96 11.33
CA ILE A 132 8.67 13.41 10.86
C ILE A 132 7.68 13.35 12.04
N PRO A 133 6.36 13.57 11.84
CA PRO A 133 5.36 13.34 12.88
C PRO A 133 5.50 11.95 13.50
N GLN A 134 5.80 11.88 14.81
CA GLN A 134 6.01 10.64 15.56
C GLN A 134 4.67 10.13 16.10
N ILE A 135 3.83 9.57 15.21
CA ILE A 135 2.45 9.20 15.55
C ILE A 135 2.42 7.86 16.29
N HIS A 136 1.92 7.87 17.52
CA HIS A 136 1.55 6.70 18.30
C HIS A 136 0.05 6.48 18.17
N HIS A 137 -0.35 5.30 17.74
CA HIS A 137 -1.75 4.99 17.46
C HIS A 137 -2.48 4.43 18.69
N TRP A 138 -1.79 3.57 19.46
CA TRP A 138 -2.35 2.90 20.62
C TRP A 138 -1.41 2.99 21.83
N PRO A 139 -1.95 2.95 23.07
CA PRO A 139 -1.15 3.19 24.29
C PRO A 139 0.04 2.25 24.51
N MET A 140 -0.05 1.01 23.99
CA MET A 140 1.02 0.01 24.17
C MET A 140 1.84 -0.20 22.89
N ASP A 141 1.70 0.65 21.87
CA ASP A 141 2.59 0.61 20.71
C ASP A 141 4.04 0.80 21.14
N GLY A 142 4.95 -0.01 20.58
CA GLY A 142 6.37 0.02 20.91
C GLY A 142 7.10 1.29 20.48
N GLY A 143 6.43 2.20 19.78
CA GLY A 143 6.95 3.47 19.30
C GLY A 143 6.04 4.10 18.25
N ALA A 144 6.56 5.07 17.50
CA ALA A 144 5.86 5.66 16.38
C ALA A 144 5.92 4.75 15.13
N PHE A 145 4.80 4.64 14.42
CA PHE A 145 4.69 3.79 13.24
C PHE A 145 4.27 4.55 11.99
N VAL A 146 4.78 4.09 10.83
CA VAL A 146 4.27 4.45 9.50
C VAL A 146 3.23 3.41 9.11
N THR A 147 2.00 3.85 8.90
CA THR A 147 0.86 2.97 8.60
C THR A 147 0.39 3.01 7.15
N LEU A 148 0.82 4.01 6.37
CA LEU A 148 0.59 4.11 4.92
C LEU A 148 1.90 4.22 4.13
N PRO A 149 2.91 3.38 4.38
CA PRO A 149 4.15 3.42 3.63
C PRO A 149 3.99 2.73 2.28
N GLN A 150 4.82 3.15 1.34
CA GLN A 150 5.04 2.51 0.06
C GLN A 150 6.50 2.04 0.06
N VAL A 151 6.72 0.77 0.40
CA VAL A 151 8.07 0.21 0.58
C VAL A 151 8.55 -0.39 -0.72
N TYR A 152 9.62 0.19 -1.25
CA TYR A 152 10.22 -0.18 -2.52
C TYR A 152 11.50 -0.97 -2.32
N SER A 153 11.64 -2.07 -3.05
CA SER A 153 12.87 -2.86 -3.14
C SER A 153 13.06 -3.45 -4.54
N GLU A 154 14.30 -3.71 -4.93
CA GLU A 154 14.65 -4.35 -6.21
C GLU A 154 15.23 -5.74 -5.98
N ASP A 155 14.96 -6.66 -6.91
CA ASP A 155 15.60 -7.96 -6.96
C ASP A 155 17.10 -7.78 -7.23
N ILE A 156 17.97 -8.31 -6.39
CA ILE A 156 19.43 -8.18 -6.54
C ILE A 156 19.98 -8.93 -7.74
N ASP A 157 19.24 -9.94 -8.26
CA ASP A 157 19.61 -10.69 -9.45
C ASP A 157 19.16 -10.01 -10.74
N GLN A 158 18.06 -9.26 -10.67
CA GLN A 158 17.46 -8.56 -11.79
C GLN A 158 17.04 -7.14 -11.37
N PRO A 159 18.01 -6.24 -11.04
CA PRO A 159 17.68 -4.91 -10.57
C PRO A 159 17.00 -4.08 -11.65
N GLY A 160 16.12 -3.20 -11.22
CA GLY A 160 15.42 -2.26 -12.08
C GLY A 160 13.95 -2.10 -11.74
N ILE A 161 13.40 -0.95 -12.09
CA ILE A 161 12.04 -0.51 -11.73
C ILE A 161 10.93 -1.48 -12.15
N MET A 162 11.10 -2.21 -13.25
CA MET A 162 10.11 -3.16 -13.76
C MET A 162 10.18 -4.54 -13.09
N LYS A 163 11.22 -4.80 -12.30
CA LYS A 163 11.45 -6.03 -11.54
C LYS A 163 11.54 -5.74 -10.04
N SER A 164 10.95 -4.63 -9.64
CA SER A 164 10.91 -4.20 -8.26
C SER A 164 9.56 -4.55 -7.63
N ASN A 165 9.51 -4.46 -6.30
CA ASN A 165 8.32 -4.59 -5.50
C ASN A 165 8.00 -3.24 -4.86
N LEU A 166 6.73 -2.88 -4.81
CA LEU A 166 6.21 -1.77 -4.02
C LEU A 166 5.08 -2.33 -3.15
N GLY A 167 5.33 -2.45 -1.85
CA GLY A 167 4.35 -3.04 -0.93
C GLY A 167 4.05 -2.14 0.27
N MET A 168 2.88 -2.33 0.89
CA MET A 168 2.52 -1.65 2.12
C MET A 168 2.88 -2.54 3.30
N TYR A 169 3.96 -2.20 3.99
CA TYR A 169 4.47 -2.92 5.16
C TYR A 169 4.70 -1.93 6.29
N ARG A 170 4.13 -2.15 7.47
CA ARG A 170 4.30 -1.22 8.60
C ARG A 170 5.76 -1.03 8.95
N ILE A 171 6.10 0.17 9.40
CA ILE A 171 7.47 0.53 9.76
C ILE A 171 7.46 1.19 11.13
N GLN A 172 8.31 0.73 12.03
CA GLN A 172 8.52 1.35 13.32
C GLN A 172 9.65 2.38 13.22
N LEU A 173 9.33 3.66 13.46
CA LEU A 173 10.26 4.79 13.33
C LEU A 173 11.12 5.01 14.58
N SER A 174 10.63 4.60 15.75
CA SER A 174 11.27 4.87 17.04
C SER A 174 10.86 3.87 18.10
N GLY A 175 11.44 3.94 19.26
CA GLY A 175 11.18 3.02 20.36
C GLY A 175 12.05 1.76 20.32
N ASN A 176 11.78 0.82 21.22
CA ASN A 176 12.61 -0.37 21.44
C ASN A 176 14.12 -0.01 21.48
N ASP A 177 14.96 -0.81 20.83
CA ASP A 177 16.42 -0.64 20.81
C ASP A 177 16.92 0.10 19.57
N TYR A 178 16.04 0.79 18.82
CA TYR A 178 16.45 1.53 17.62
C TYR A 178 17.28 2.76 17.96
N VAL A 179 18.39 2.91 17.26
CA VAL A 179 19.21 4.13 17.35
C VAL A 179 18.48 5.22 16.57
N GLN A 180 18.00 6.24 17.29
CA GLN A 180 17.25 7.35 16.74
C GLN A 180 17.96 7.97 15.53
N ASP A 181 17.21 8.29 14.49
CA ASP A 181 17.65 8.88 13.22
C ASP A 181 18.58 7.99 12.37
N LYS A 182 18.94 6.80 12.86
CA LYS A 182 19.85 5.87 12.17
C LYS A 182 19.22 4.52 11.84
N GLU A 183 18.20 4.13 12.59
CA GLU A 183 17.61 2.79 12.51
C GLU A 183 16.09 2.87 12.56
N ILE A 184 15.44 2.02 11.76
CA ILE A 184 13.99 1.80 11.76
C ILE A 184 13.69 0.31 11.60
N GLY A 185 12.57 -0.15 12.16
CA GLY A 185 12.12 -1.53 12.04
C GLY A 185 11.22 -1.73 10.83
N LEU A 186 11.45 -2.81 10.09
CA LEU A 186 10.60 -3.24 8.99
C LEU A 186 9.83 -4.50 9.37
N HIS A 187 8.52 -4.54 9.12
CA HIS A 187 7.69 -5.70 9.38
C HIS A 187 7.08 -6.23 8.09
N TYR A 188 7.53 -7.39 7.60
CA TYR A 188 6.96 -8.06 6.43
C TYR A 188 7.16 -9.58 6.51
N GLN A 189 6.29 -10.29 5.80
CA GLN A 189 6.34 -11.74 5.72
C GLN A 189 7.33 -12.19 4.62
N LEU A 190 8.00 -13.33 4.83
CA LEU A 190 9.05 -13.82 3.93
C LEU A 190 8.56 -14.16 2.52
N HIS A 191 7.29 -14.50 2.35
CA HIS A 191 6.70 -14.80 1.04
C HIS A 191 6.22 -13.56 0.28
N ARG A 192 6.22 -12.37 0.89
CA ARG A 192 5.94 -11.11 0.19
C ARG A 192 7.13 -10.68 -0.68
N GLY A 193 6.88 -9.87 -1.71
CA GLY A 193 7.90 -9.47 -2.68
C GLY A 193 9.21 -8.97 -2.05
N ILE A 194 9.15 -8.10 -1.03
CA ILE A 194 10.34 -7.66 -0.30
C ILE A 194 11.04 -8.80 0.44
N GLY A 195 10.29 -9.75 1.03
CA GLY A 195 10.85 -10.92 1.72
C GLY A 195 11.60 -11.85 0.76
N VAL A 196 11.09 -12.02 -0.47
CA VAL A 196 11.79 -12.75 -1.55
C VAL A 196 13.08 -12.04 -1.91
N HIS A 197 13.08 -10.71 -2.10
CA HIS A 197 14.29 -9.92 -2.39
C HIS A 197 15.30 -10.02 -1.26
N GLN A 198 14.88 -9.91 0.00
CA GLN A 198 15.76 -10.05 1.16
C GLN A 198 16.36 -11.46 1.25
N THR A 199 15.57 -12.50 1.00
CA THR A 199 16.06 -13.89 1.03
C THR A 199 17.17 -14.10 0.01
N LYS A 200 17.06 -13.54 -1.20
CA LYS A 200 18.11 -13.57 -2.21
C LYS A 200 19.34 -12.78 -1.77
N ALA A 201 19.14 -11.58 -1.21
CA ALA A 201 20.21 -10.74 -0.69
C ALA A 201 20.98 -11.44 0.43
N ASN A 202 20.26 -12.03 1.40
CA ASN A 202 20.85 -12.79 2.51
C ASN A 202 21.70 -13.97 2.01
N LYS A 203 21.21 -14.75 1.02
CA LYS A 203 21.97 -15.86 0.43
C LYS A 203 23.30 -15.43 -0.18
N LYS A 204 23.38 -14.19 -0.68
CA LYS A 204 24.59 -13.61 -1.26
C LYS A 204 25.45 -12.84 -0.26
N GLY A 205 25.02 -12.72 1.00
CA GLY A 205 25.69 -11.89 2.00
C GLY A 205 25.70 -10.39 1.65
N GLN A 206 24.72 -9.91 0.87
CA GLN A 206 24.64 -8.53 0.41
C GLN A 206 23.50 -7.79 1.09
N PRO A 207 23.65 -6.48 1.38
CA PRO A 207 22.55 -5.68 1.89
C PRO A 207 21.45 -5.49 0.83
N LEU A 208 20.18 -5.54 1.27
CA LEU A 208 19.06 -5.17 0.44
C LEU A 208 18.84 -3.65 0.54
N LYS A 209 18.88 -2.95 -0.57
CA LYS A 209 18.51 -1.53 -0.64
C LYS A 209 17.00 -1.38 -0.60
N VAL A 210 16.53 -0.51 0.30
CA VAL A 210 15.11 -0.23 0.50
C VAL A 210 14.87 1.27 0.44
N SER A 211 13.80 1.68 -0.23
CA SER A 211 13.28 3.05 -0.19
C SER A 211 11.84 3.01 0.32
N VAL A 212 11.54 3.83 1.30
CA VAL A 212 10.19 4.01 1.84
C VAL A 212 9.65 5.34 1.35
N PHE A 213 8.54 5.31 0.65
CA PHE A 213 7.84 6.51 0.23
C PHE A 213 6.61 6.73 1.11
N ALA A 214 6.31 7.97 1.44
CA ALA A 214 5.08 8.35 2.11
C ALA A 214 4.46 9.57 1.40
N GLY A 215 3.14 9.56 1.22
CA GLY A 215 2.42 10.58 0.46
C GLY A 215 2.61 10.46 -1.06
N GLY A 216 2.50 11.57 -1.76
CA GLY A 216 2.44 11.61 -3.22
C GLY A 216 1.02 11.39 -3.76
N PRO A 217 0.87 11.10 -5.06
CA PRO A 217 -0.43 10.79 -5.64
C PRO A 217 -1.13 9.63 -4.93
N PRO A 218 -2.44 9.70 -4.61
CA PRO A 218 -3.16 8.62 -3.92
C PRO A 218 -3.06 7.25 -4.60
N ALA A 219 -2.92 7.23 -5.93
CA ALA A 219 -2.74 6.00 -6.69
C ALA A 219 -1.48 5.21 -6.30
N HIS A 220 -0.45 5.88 -5.78
CA HIS A 220 0.77 5.22 -5.31
C HIS A 220 0.49 4.42 -4.02
N THR A 221 -0.29 4.99 -3.11
CA THR A 221 -0.69 4.32 -1.86
C THR A 221 -1.56 3.10 -2.14
N VAL A 222 -2.57 3.25 -3.02
CA VAL A 222 -3.43 2.13 -3.40
C VAL A 222 -2.65 1.05 -4.15
N ALA A 223 -1.70 1.42 -5.02
CA ALA A 223 -0.88 0.45 -5.73
C ALA A 223 -0.02 -0.42 -4.79
N ALA A 224 0.45 0.15 -3.67
CA ALA A 224 1.26 -0.57 -2.69
C ALA A 224 0.46 -1.60 -1.88
N VAL A 225 -0.87 -1.52 -1.85
CA VAL A 225 -1.74 -2.47 -1.15
C VAL A 225 -2.44 -3.45 -2.09
N MET A 226 -2.36 -3.20 -3.41
CA MET A 226 -3.04 -4.05 -4.41
C MET A 226 -2.41 -5.44 -4.51
N PRO A 227 -3.20 -6.51 -4.44
CA PRO A 227 -2.74 -7.87 -4.73
C PRO A 227 -2.62 -8.08 -6.24
N LEU A 228 -1.52 -7.58 -6.82
CA LEU A 228 -1.27 -7.68 -8.25
C LEU A 228 -0.65 -9.04 -8.62
N PRO A 229 -0.94 -9.59 -9.81
CA PRO A 229 -0.21 -10.73 -10.34
C PRO A 229 1.29 -10.42 -10.49
N GLU A 230 2.15 -11.42 -10.34
CA GLU A 230 3.63 -11.26 -10.38
C GLU A 230 4.17 -10.54 -11.63
N GLU A 231 3.43 -10.60 -12.74
CA GLU A 231 3.84 -9.98 -14.01
C GLU A 231 3.50 -8.49 -14.12
N LEU A 232 2.69 -7.95 -13.21
CA LEU A 232 2.25 -6.56 -13.24
C LEU A 232 2.93 -5.77 -12.12
N SER A 233 3.83 -4.85 -12.51
CA SER A 233 4.49 -3.95 -11.57
C SER A 233 3.49 -2.98 -10.91
N GLU A 234 3.59 -2.81 -9.59
CA GLU A 234 2.78 -1.86 -8.82
C GLU A 234 2.97 -0.43 -9.32
N MET A 235 4.17 -0.06 -9.79
CA MET A 235 4.41 1.27 -10.39
C MET A 235 3.64 1.44 -11.71
N THR A 236 3.51 0.37 -12.49
CA THR A 236 2.67 0.38 -13.70
C THR A 236 1.21 0.53 -13.33
N PHE A 237 0.74 -0.21 -12.33
CA PHE A 237 -0.64 -0.09 -11.84
C PHE A 237 -0.91 1.30 -11.27
N ALA A 238 0.01 1.89 -10.50
CA ALA A 238 -0.08 3.27 -10.02
C ALA A 238 -0.21 4.27 -11.19
N GLY A 239 0.49 4.00 -12.30
CA GLY A 239 0.41 4.80 -13.52
C GLY A 239 -0.97 4.74 -14.18
N ILE A 240 -1.58 3.57 -14.22
CA ILE A 240 -2.93 3.34 -14.75
C ILE A 240 -3.96 4.03 -13.85
N LEU A 241 -3.96 3.69 -12.56
CA LEU A 241 -4.93 4.18 -11.59
C LEU A 241 -4.86 5.70 -11.43
N GLY A 242 -3.66 6.27 -11.48
CA GLY A 242 -3.44 7.72 -11.41
C GLY A 242 -3.56 8.46 -12.73
N ASN A 243 -3.73 7.76 -13.87
CA ASN A 243 -3.62 8.31 -15.24
C ASN A 243 -2.37 9.19 -15.39
N ARG A 244 -1.25 8.78 -14.79
CA ARG A 244 -0.03 9.54 -14.69
C ARG A 244 1.15 8.63 -14.38
N ARG A 245 2.24 8.74 -15.15
CA ARG A 245 3.45 7.94 -14.96
C ARG A 245 3.99 8.04 -13.54
N PHE A 246 4.35 6.90 -12.91
CA PHE A 246 5.16 6.89 -11.71
C PHE A 246 6.53 7.50 -12.02
N ARG A 247 6.91 8.57 -11.33
CA ARG A 247 8.14 9.32 -11.61
C ARG A 247 9.19 9.04 -10.55
N TYR A 248 10.39 8.70 -10.99
CA TYR A 248 11.48 8.35 -10.09
C TYR A 248 12.84 8.84 -10.61
N VAL A 249 13.81 8.85 -9.70
CA VAL A 249 15.24 9.02 -9.98
C VAL A 249 16.03 8.01 -9.17
N TYR A 250 17.24 7.70 -9.58
CA TYR A 250 18.20 7.03 -8.71
C TYR A 250 19.08 8.08 -8.02
N ARG A 251 19.14 8.02 -6.69
CA ARG A 251 20.00 8.86 -5.86
C ARG A 251 20.83 7.98 -4.92
N ASN A 252 22.15 8.08 -5.01
CA ASN A 252 23.08 7.26 -4.22
C ASN A 252 22.81 5.74 -4.36
N GLY A 253 22.33 5.29 -5.52
CA GLY A 253 21.99 3.90 -5.77
C GLY A 253 20.64 3.44 -5.23
N PHE A 254 19.81 4.36 -4.71
CA PHE A 254 18.43 4.11 -4.29
C PHE A 254 17.44 4.68 -5.31
N ALA A 255 16.39 3.95 -5.62
CA ALA A 255 15.27 4.49 -6.34
C ALA A 255 14.46 5.43 -5.42
N VAL A 256 14.18 6.63 -5.89
CA VAL A 256 13.47 7.68 -5.14
C VAL A 256 12.29 8.15 -5.96
N SER A 257 11.07 8.02 -5.43
CA SER A 257 9.89 8.63 -6.03
C SER A 257 10.01 10.14 -5.96
N THR A 258 9.94 10.83 -7.11
CA THR A 258 10.01 12.31 -7.13
C THR A 258 8.69 12.97 -6.78
N ASP A 259 7.60 12.21 -6.70
CA ASP A 259 6.26 12.69 -6.40
C ASP A 259 5.83 12.43 -4.94
N ALA A 260 6.54 11.55 -4.21
CA ALA A 260 6.31 11.31 -2.78
C ALA A 260 6.47 12.60 -1.96
N ASP A 261 5.82 12.68 -0.81
CA ASP A 261 6.02 13.77 0.13
C ASP A 261 7.28 13.57 0.97
N PHE A 262 7.52 12.32 1.38
CA PHE A 262 8.71 11.91 2.12
C PHE A 262 9.33 10.68 1.49
N VAL A 263 10.65 10.56 1.61
CA VAL A 263 11.40 9.35 1.22
C VAL A 263 12.46 9.06 2.27
N ILE A 264 12.45 7.82 2.77
CA ILE A 264 13.50 7.28 3.63
C ILE A 264 14.27 6.25 2.80
N THR A 265 15.58 6.39 2.69
CA THR A 265 16.45 5.41 2.01
C THR A 265 17.37 4.73 3.00
N GLY A 266 17.61 3.44 2.82
CA GLY A 266 18.49 2.69 3.70
C GLY A 266 18.72 1.26 3.24
N GLU A 267 19.44 0.51 4.06
CA GLU A 267 19.87 -0.85 3.76
C GLU A 267 19.46 -1.82 4.88
N VAL A 268 18.91 -2.95 4.49
CA VAL A 268 18.66 -4.10 5.37
C VAL A 268 19.86 -5.03 5.27
N MET A 269 20.60 -5.15 6.36
CA MET A 269 21.79 -6.01 6.41
C MET A 269 21.40 -7.48 6.58
N PRO A 270 22.11 -8.42 5.95
CA PRO A 270 21.84 -9.85 6.10
C PRO A 270 21.87 -10.30 7.56
N GLY A 271 20.78 -10.92 8.02
CA GLY A 271 20.67 -11.50 9.35
C GLY A 271 20.66 -10.50 10.52
N VAL A 272 20.57 -9.20 10.27
CA VAL A 272 20.50 -8.20 11.33
C VAL A 272 19.04 -7.85 11.62
N ASN A 273 18.56 -8.31 12.78
CA ASN A 273 17.20 -8.06 13.26
C ASN A 273 17.25 -7.32 14.60
N LYS A 274 16.16 -6.64 14.93
CA LYS A 274 15.90 -6.05 16.24
C LYS A 274 14.42 -6.23 16.62
N PRO A 275 14.08 -6.15 17.93
CA PRO A 275 12.70 -6.19 18.38
C PRO A 275 11.85 -5.12 17.69
N GLU A 276 10.73 -5.52 17.09
CA GLU A 276 9.68 -4.67 16.50
C GLU A 276 8.36 -4.92 17.21
N GLY A 277 7.58 -3.87 17.39
CA GLY A 277 6.32 -3.92 18.12
C GLY A 277 6.49 -3.60 19.63
N PRO A 278 5.43 -3.82 20.44
CA PRO A 278 4.08 -4.22 20.02
C PRO A 278 3.43 -3.20 19.07
N PHE A 279 2.43 -3.63 18.33
CA PHE A 279 1.64 -2.78 17.45
C PHE A 279 0.17 -3.14 17.55
N GLY A 280 -0.71 -2.16 17.69
CA GLY A 280 -2.16 -2.38 17.62
C GLY A 280 -2.56 -2.80 16.22
N ASP A 281 -3.00 -4.06 16.06
CA ASP A 281 -3.15 -4.71 14.77
C ASP A 281 -4.62 -4.95 14.39
N HIS A 282 -4.87 -5.41 13.18
CA HIS A 282 -6.18 -5.60 12.54
C HIS A 282 -7.18 -6.48 13.31
N LEU A 283 -6.70 -7.39 14.14
CA LEU A 283 -7.57 -8.23 14.97
C LEU A 283 -8.11 -7.51 16.21
N GLY A 284 -7.66 -6.27 16.48
CA GLY A 284 -8.00 -5.52 17.68
C GLY A 284 -7.20 -5.93 18.92
N TYR A 285 -6.12 -6.64 18.71
CA TYR A 285 -5.12 -7.00 19.72
C TYR A 285 -3.76 -6.47 19.32
N TYR A 286 -2.86 -6.33 20.31
CA TYR A 286 -1.48 -6.00 20.01
C TYR A 286 -0.75 -7.22 19.45
N SER A 287 0.06 -7.00 18.40
CA SER A 287 1.07 -7.97 18.01
C SER A 287 2.10 -8.12 19.13
N LEU A 288 2.69 -9.31 19.24
CA LEU A 288 3.82 -9.50 20.15
C LEU A 288 5.05 -8.78 19.60
N THR A 289 5.98 -8.45 20.50
CA THR A 289 7.31 -7.98 20.10
C THR A 289 8.12 -9.18 19.56
N HIS A 290 8.60 -9.06 18.35
CA HIS A 290 9.45 -10.07 17.69
C HIS A 290 10.61 -9.42 16.97
N ASP A 291 11.66 -10.22 16.73
CA ASP A 291 12.80 -9.79 15.94
C ASP A 291 12.45 -9.72 14.46
N PHE A 292 12.49 -8.52 13.90
CA PHE A 292 12.28 -8.24 12.49
C PHE A 292 13.49 -7.52 11.86
N PRO A 293 13.60 -7.52 10.52
CA PRO A 293 14.70 -6.90 9.83
C PRO A 293 14.88 -5.43 10.20
N LEU A 294 16.13 -5.10 10.51
CA LEU A 294 16.56 -3.74 10.79
C LEU A 294 16.97 -3.03 9.50
N MET A 295 16.43 -1.87 9.23
CA MET A 295 16.90 -0.97 8.19
C MET A 295 17.81 0.10 8.77
N LYS A 296 19.07 0.17 8.31
CA LYS A 296 19.98 1.28 8.57
C LYS A 296 19.63 2.43 7.63
N VAL A 297 19.25 3.57 8.20
CA VAL A 297 18.82 4.75 7.45
C VAL A 297 20.06 5.47 6.87
N HIS A 298 20.02 5.75 5.58
CA HIS A 298 21.05 6.54 4.90
C HIS A 298 20.66 8.01 4.77
N LYS A 299 19.48 8.28 4.22
CA LYS A 299 18.98 9.63 3.98
C LYS A 299 17.46 9.67 4.11
N VAL A 300 16.98 10.81 4.59
CA VAL A 300 15.56 11.13 4.63
C VAL A 300 15.34 12.43 3.88
N TYR A 301 14.38 12.43 2.98
CA TYR A 301 14.04 13.58 2.15
C TYR A 301 12.58 13.98 2.34
N ALA A 302 12.30 15.27 2.27
CA ALA A 302 10.95 15.82 2.28
C ALA A 302 10.76 16.93 1.25
N LYS A 303 9.54 17.07 0.74
CA LYS A 303 9.11 18.27 0.01
C LYS A 303 9.03 19.47 0.96
N LYS A 304 9.09 20.69 0.41
CA LYS A 304 8.93 21.92 1.18
C LYS A 304 7.65 21.97 2.00
N ASN A 305 6.51 21.53 1.46
CA ASN A 305 5.21 21.54 2.09
C ASN A 305 4.66 20.11 2.22
N ALA A 306 5.52 19.18 2.62
CA ALA A 306 5.16 17.77 2.75
C ALA A 306 4.01 17.57 3.73
N ILE A 307 3.16 16.57 3.42
CA ILE A 307 2.05 16.15 4.26
C ILE A 307 2.28 14.67 4.60
N TRP A 308 2.30 14.35 5.89
CA TRP A 308 2.48 12.99 6.36
C TRP A 308 1.15 12.24 6.36
N PRO A 309 0.95 11.22 5.50
CA PRO A 309 -0.27 10.44 5.53
C PRO A 309 -0.19 9.36 6.61
N PHE A 310 -1.30 9.14 7.30
CA PHE A 310 -1.42 8.02 8.23
C PHE A 310 -2.85 7.49 8.29
N THR A 311 -2.99 6.24 8.71
CA THR A 311 -4.25 5.63 9.13
C THR A 311 -4.06 5.00 10.50
N VAL A 312 -5.15 4.69 11.19
CA VAL A 312 -5.11 3.98 12.47
C VAL A 312 -5.56 2.55 12.23
N VAL A 313 -4.62 1.64 12.34
CA VAL A 313 -4.89 0.21 12.24
C VAL A 313 -5.52 -0.28 13.55
N GLY A 314 -6.50 -1.16 13.48
CA GLY A 314 -7.18 -1.71 14.63
C GLY A 314 -8.30 -2.67 14.23
N ARG A 315 -9.17 -3.01 15.18
CA ARG A 315 -10.31 -3.87 14.89
C ARG A 315 -11.26 -3.21 13.88
N PRO A 316 -11.72 -3.92 12.84
CA PRO A 316 -12.71 -3.39 11.90
C PRO A 316 -14.04 -2.98 12.57
N PRO A 317 -14.74 -1.98 12.01
CA PRO A 317 -14.43 -1.28 10.77
C PRO A 317 -13.33 -0.22 10.96
N GLN A 318 -12.48 -0.09 9.95
CA GLN A 318 -11.35 0.87 9.88
C GLN A 318 -11.07 1.27 8.44
N GLU A 319 -10.14 2.19 8.19
CA GLU A 319 -9.87 2.69 6.84
C GLU A 319 -9.48 1.57 5.85
N ASP A 320 -8.82 0.49 6.31
CA ASP A 320 -8.49 -0.68 5.50
C ASP A 320 -9.72 -1.43 4.98
N THR A 321 -10.87 -1.35 5.68
CA THR A 321 -12.17 -1.84 5.17
C THR A 321 -12.50 -1.20 3.82
N SER A 322 -12.33 0.11 3.71
CA SER A 322 -12.60 0.85 2.47
C SER A 322 -11.59 0.53 1.37
N PHE A 323 -10.33 0.27 1.72
CA PHE A 323 -9.35 -0.27 0.77
C PHE A 323 -9.76 -1.64 0.26
N GLY A 324 -10.13 -2.55 1.14
CA GLY A 324 -10.61 -3.89 0.78
C GLY A 324 -11.81 -3.85 -0.15
N GLN A 325 -12.78 -2.99 0.11
CA GLN A 325 -13.95 -2.78 -0.74
C GLN A 325 -13.57 -2.23 -2.12
N LEU A 326 -12.68 -1.24 -2.18
CA LEU A 326 -12.21 -0.68 -3.45
C LEU A 326 -11.44 -1.73 -4.28
N ILE A 327 -10.58 -2.52 -3.63
CA ILE A 327 -9.85 -3.63 -4.27
C ILE A 327 -10.83 -4.65 -4.83
N HIS A 328 -11.82 -5.05 -4.04
CA HIS A 328 -12.85 -5.99 -4.50
C HIS A 328 -13.62 -5.47 -5.70
N GLU A 329 -14.00 -4.20 -5.74
CA GLU A 329 -14.65 -3.59 -6.91
C GLU A 329 -13.76 -3.63 -8.17
N MET A 330 -12.46 -3.43 -8.01
CA MET A 330 -11.54 -3.44 -9.14
C MET A 330 -11.21 -4.86 -9.62
N THR A 331 -11.12 -5.83 -8.72
CA THR A 331 -10.56 -7.17 -9.02
C THR A 331 -11.58 -8.31 -8.97
N GLY A 332 -12.76 -8.11 -8.39
CA GLY A 332 -13.74 -9.17 -8.13
C GLY A 332 -14.16 -9.97 -9.36
N THR A 333 -14.18 -9.37 -10.54
CA THR A 333 -14.47 -10.04 -11.81
C THR A 333 -13.30 -10.86 -12.37
N ALA A 334 -12.08 -10.63 -11.89
CA ALA A 334 -10.87 -11.33 -12.36
C ALA A 334 -10.65 -12.64 -11.61
N ILE A 335 -10.92 -12.67 -10.32
CA ILE A 335 -10.61 -13.82 -9.44
C ILE A 335 -11.25 -15.13 -9.90
N PRO A 336 -12.55 -15.18 -10.32
CA PRO A 336 -13.15 -16.43 -10.81
C PRO A 336 -12.49 -17.00 -12.06
N LYS A 337 -11.74 -16.18 -12.81
CA LYS A 337 -11.04 -16.61 -14.02
C LYS A 337 -9.65 -17.15 -13.74
N GLU A 338 -9.02 -16.67 -12.67
CA GLU A 338 -7.72 -17.15 -12.24
C GLU A 338 -7.82 -18.44 -11.41
N ILE A 339 -8.95 -18.66 -10.73
CA ILE A 339 -9.18 -19.86 -9.92
C ILE A 339 -10.34 -20.67 -10.54
N PRO A 340 -10.05 -21.68 -11.37
CA PRO A 340 -11.09 -22.47 -12.03
C PRO A 340 -12.08 -23.08 -11.06
N GLY A 341 -13.38 -22.90 -11.32
CA GLY A 341 -14.46 -23.42 -10.47
C GLY A 341 -14.92 -22.48 -9.37
N VAL A 342 -14.17 -21.42 -9.07
CA VAL A 342 -14.63 -20.36 -8.16
C VAL A 342 -15.58 -19.43 -8.89
N LYS A 343 -16.67 -19.08 -8.25
CA LYS A 343 -17.65 -18.09 -8.74
C LYS A 343 -17.44 -16.72 -8.13
N GLU A 344 -17.10 -16.71 -6.85
CA GLU A 344 -16.92 -15.48 -6.06
C GLU A 344 -16.01 -15.77 -4.87
N VAL A 345 -15.23 -14.77 -4.46
CA VAL A 345 -14.48 -14.75 -3.20
C VAL A 345 -14.79 -13.47 -2.44
N HIS A 346 -14.76 -13.55 -1.11
CA HIS A 346 -14.97 -12.41 -0.23
C HIS A 346 -14.11 -12.52 1.01
N ALA A 347 -13.24 -11.55 1.24
CA ALA A 347 -12.54 -11.40 2.50
C ALA A 347 -13.46 -10.75 3.53
N VAL A 348 -13.67 -11.41 4.66
CA VAL A 348 -14.62 -10.96 5.68
C VAL A 348 -13.95 -9.93 6.59
N ASP A 349 -14.27 -8.68 6.39
CA ASP A 349 -13.68 -7.54 7.11
C ASP A 349 -13.86 -7.66 8.63
N ALA A 350 -15.06 -8.01 9.11
CA ALA A 350 -15.37 -8.16 10.53
C ALA A 350 -14.49 -9.18 11.27
N ALA A 351 -13.84 -10.09 10.54
CA ALA A 351 -12.90 -11.06 11.09
C ALA A 351 -11.46 -10.53 11.23
N GLY A 352 -11.19 -9.27 10.87
CA GLY A 352 -9.86 -8.63 10.97
C GLY A 352 -9.17 -8.43 9.62
N VAL A 353 -9.92 -8.12 8.57
CA VAL A 353 -9.48 -7.78 7.19
C VAL A 353 -8.94 -8.99 6.39
N HIS A 354 -8.11 -9.86 6.95
CA HIS A 354 -7.43 -10.91 6.19
C HIS A 354 -7.66 -12.36 6.67
N PRO A 355 -8.04 -12.64 7.93
CA PRO A 355 -7.98 -14.03 8.44
C PRO A 355 -9.10 -14.94 7.97
N LEU A 356 -10.14 -14.41 7.32
CA LEU A 356 -11.26 -15.22 6.83
C LEU A 356 -11.59 -14.86 5.38
N LEU A 357 -11.32 -15.79 4.47
CA LEU A 357 -11.72 -15.72 3.07
C LEU A 357 -12.86 -16.71 2.82
N LEU A 358 -13.99 -16.21 2.34
CA LEU A 358 -15.09 -17.03 1.84
C LEU A 358 -14.95 -17.20 0.34
N ALA A 359 -15.17 -18.41 -0.17
CA ALA A 359 -15.18 -18.69 -1.60
C ALA A 359 -16.44 -19.51 -1.96
N ILE A 360 -17.13 -19.09 -3.00
CA ILE A 360 -18.25 -19.83 -3.59
C ILE A 360 -17.71 -20.60 -4.79
N GLY A 361 -17.72 -21.92 -4.67
CA GLY A 361 -17.33 -22.83 -5.75
C GLY A 361 -18.49 -23.67 -6.26
N SER A 362 -18.25 -24.42 -7.33
CA SER A 362 -19.14 -25.45 -7.82
C SER A 362 -18.50 -26.81 -7.57
N GLU A 363 -19.33 -27.83 -7.32
CA GLU A 363 -18.89 -29.21 -7.25
C GLU A 363 -19.63 -30.01 -8.33
N ARG A 364 -18.87 -30.58 -9.24
CA ARG A 364 -19.35 -31.50 -10.27
C ARG A 364 -18.79 -32.87 -9.96
N TYR A 365 -19.63 -33.72 -9.41
CA TYR A 365 -19.20 -35.07 -9.09
C TYR A 365 -18.86 -35.86 -10.37
N THR A 366 -17.80 -36.66 -10.27
CA THR A 366 -17.42 -37.53 -11.39
C THR A 366 -18.57 -38.46 -11.73
N PRO A 367 -19.08 -38.44 -12.95
CA PRO A 367 -20.10 -39.40 -13.39
C PRO A 367 -19.57 -40.81 -13.18
N TYR A 368 -20.46 -41.72 -12.79
CA TYR A 368 -20.13 -43.13 -12.58
C TYR A 368 -19.21 -43.46 -11.39
N ALA A 369 -18.79 -42.47 -10.58
CA ALA A 369 -18.06 -42.77 -9.35
C ALA A 369 -18.98 -43.47 -8.34
N PRO A 370 -18.52 -44.58 -7.71
CA PRO A 370 -19.33 -45.32 -6.75
C PRO A 370 -19.62 -44.48 -5.50
N THR A 371 -18.74 -43.53 -5.18
CA THR A 371 -18.92 -42.59 -4.07
C THR A 371 -18.72 -41.17 -4.56
N LYS A 372 -19.61 -40.27 -4.16
CA LYS A 372 -19.47 -38.84 -4.44
C LYS A 372 -18.46 -38.22 -3.48
N GLN A 373 -17.31 -37.80 -3.98
CA GLN A 373 -16.30 -37.13 -3.19
C GLN A 373 -16.13 -35.66 -3.68
N PRO A 374 -15.93 -34.71 -2.78
CA PRO A 374 -15.81 -33.27 -3.12
C PRO A 374 -14.44 -32.94 -3.70
N ALA A 375 -14.17 -33.40 -4.93
CA ALA A 375 -12.86 -33.23 -5.57
C ALA A 375 -12.62 -31.79 -6.08
N GLU A 376 -13.64 -31.13 -6.64
CA GLU A 376 -13.50 -29.76 -7.14
C GLU A 376 -13.31 -28.75 -6.02
N LEU A 377 -14.11 -28.84 -4.96
CA LEU A 377 -13.97 -27.96 -3.79
C LEU A 377 -12.61 -28.10 -3.10
N LEU A 378 -12.08 -29.33 -2.99
CA LEU A 378 -10.73 -29.55 -2.47
C LEU A 378 -9.64 -28.96 -3.38
N THR A 379 -9.82 -29.07 -4.71
CA THR A 379 -8.90 -28.47 -5.68
C THR A 379 -8.92 -26.95 -5.58
N ILE A 380 -10.11 -26.34 -5.47
CA ILE A 380 -10.28 -24.90 -5.26
C ILE A 380 -9.59 -24.45 -3.98
N ALA A 381 -9.83 -25.13 -2.86
CA ALA A 381 -9.22 -24.80 -1.57
C ALA A 381 -7.69 -24.89 -1.64
N ASN A 382 -7.14 -25.96 -2.23
CA ASN A 382 -5.69 -26.11 -2.42
C ASN A 382 -5.11 -25.02 -3.32
N HIS A 383 -5.83 -24.62 -4.38
CA HIS A 383 -5.39 -23.54 -5.25
C HIS A 383 -5.35 -22.20 -4.52
N ILE A 384 -6.39 -21.87 -3.76
CA ILE A 384 -6.43 -20.65 -2.95
C ILE A 384 -5.27 -20.64 -1.94
N LEU A 385 -5.05 -21.73 -1.21
CA LEU A 385 -3.95 -21.85 -0.24
C LEU A 385 -2.57 -21.81 -0.89
N GLY A 386 -2.45 -22.26 -2.13
CA GLY A 386 -1.20 -22.24 -2.90
C GLY A 386 -0.93 -20.89 -3.59
N THR A 387 -1.90 -19.99 -3.64
CA THR A 387 -1.77 -18.67 -4.28
C THR A 387 -1.30 -17.66 -3.24
N GLY A 388 0.00 -17.38 -3.20
CA GLY A 388 0.65 -16.59 -2.14
C GLY A 388 0.16 -15.15 -1.93
N GLN A 389 -0.81 -14.70 -2.71
CA GLN A 389 -1.48 -13.41 -2.52
C GLN A 389 -2.86 -13.53 -1.86
N LEU A 390 -3.41 -14.75 -1.77
CA LEU A 390 -4.71 -15.02 -1.17
C LEU A 390 -4.58 -15.78 0.16
N SER A 391 -3.39 -16.29 0.48
CA SER A 391 -3.08 -17.05 1.68
C SER A 391 -2.45 -16.18 2.77
#